data_44a17d5800082f10261c6616fd40636a
#
_entry.id   44a17d5800082f10261c6616fd40636a
#
_cell.length_a   1.000
_cell.length_b   1.000
_cell.length_c   1.000
_cell.angle_alpha   90.00
_cell.angle_beta   90.00
_cell.angle_gamma   90.00
#
_symmetry.space_group_name_H-M   'P 1'
#
loop_
_entity.id
_entity.type
_entity.pdbx_description
1 polymer ?
#
loop_
_entity_poly.entity_id
_entity_poly.type
_entity_poly.pdbx_seq_one_letter_code
_entity_poly.pdbx_strand_id
1 'polypeptide(L)'
;ASTSADFSLTLNGSTWNNSGASSLKSFAGTNGIVDMTNAAASVTIGSYSGDATVIYKHNSSNPGEVYGGNFTVTKAAANSKITMLTDNTGVDTTDEDKINEALDALAGKLFYLGAIGGAESNLNGTVKIAEGLTAASVAKQTAGIVYDKTTGQGSADHKTVTPGPVYPTEQDRTAFVTSITGEHLTDKEYRKAGVLSNTVDNNIYNFTKDATTITTAGSAITTAKDTTLKLNSHDMTITANSGDGIATTGGTLTVQDAGNFVVTGAKAINANNSKVDITAVNATLNGDVSTNNAVTIKATKAAKVNGAVSADGANAAVTIDSADTTIGSNVTANGKGAMVTAKNLSKLDGDVATDADGSVELNFKEGASWTGDNSGNTTMSLSKGTWNGANNGKLNATLTNGTTWTGDSSGAGSTIKLDASTWNGANSGADADITLNNGASWSKGNTADGVTVKADKAAWTGANGGAKANITLTNASTWNGANTGANATVNLTDSSWTGENSGAGLSLTANNSKWNGSTNAAGSATLTNGSIWTGASTSADFSLTLNGSTWNNSGASSLKSF
;
A
#
# COMPACT_ATOMS: atom_id res chain seq x y z
N ALA A 1 -50.10 36.16 -6.97
CA ALA A 1 -50.43 35.70 -5.63
C ALA A 1 -51.90 35.27 -5.56
N SER A 2 -52.22 34.29 -4.73
CA SER A 2 -53.59 33.89 -4.40
C SER A 2 -53.79 34.03 -2.89
N THR A 3 -54.77 34.80 -2.47
CA THR A 3 -55.08 35.06 -1.04
C THR A 3 -56.23 34.20 -0.52
N SER A 4 -56.79 33.27 -1.34
CA SER A 4 -57.88 32.39 -0.93
C SER A 4 -57.37 31.05 -0.42
N ALA A 5 -57.62 30.76 0.87
CA ALA A 5 -57.30 29.48 1.49
C ALA A 5 -58.12 28.28 0.91
N ASP A 6 -59.10 28.58 0.08
CA ASP A 6 -59.94 27.55 -0.61
C ASP A 6 -59.46 27.22 -2.04
N PHE A 7 -58.44 27.90 -2.52
CA PHE A 7 -57.90 27.68 -3.88
C PHE A 7 -56.97 26.46 -3.94
N SER A 8 -57.22 25.59 -4.89
CA SER A 8 -56.35 24.43 -5.19
C SER A 8 -55.59 24.67 -6.49
N LEU A 9 -54.29 24.40 -6.48
CA LEU A 9 -53.40 24.58 -7.63
C LEU A 9 -52.82 23.22 -8.05
N THR A 10 -52.91 22.93 -9.33
CA THR A 10 -52.20 21.80 -9.94
C THR A 10 -51.22 22.29 -10.99
N LEU A 11 -49.96 21.88 -10.90
CA LEU A 11 -48.95 22.14 -11.91
C LEU A 11 -48.52 20.83 -12.55
N ASN A 12 -48.61 20.78 -13.86
CA ASN A 12 -48.16 19.66 -14.66
C ASN A 12 -47.17 20.19 -15.71
N GLY A 13 -45.85 20.04 -15.45
CA GLY A 13 -44.80 20.57 -16.30
C GLY A 13 -44.84 22.10 -16.51
N SER A 14 -45.51 22.82 -15.60
CA SER A 14 -45.80 24.25 -15.75
C SER A 14 -45.15 25.06 -14.64
N THR A 15 -44.92 26.37 -14.90
CA THR A 15 -44.32 27.30 -13.95
C THR A 15 -45.41 28.22 -13.36
N TRP A 16 -45.38 28.36 -12.06
CA TRP A 16 -46.17 29.38 -11.35
C TRP A 16 -45.24 30.49 -10.82
N ASN A 17 -45.31 31.63 -11.43
CA ASN A 17 -44.59 32.84 -10.97
C ASN A 17 -45.35 33.45 -9.82
N ASN A 18 -44.87 33.24 -8.60
CA ASN A 18 -45.50 33.82 -7.43
C ASN A 18 -44.91 35.20 -7.12
N SER A 19 -45.73 36.25 -7.24
CA SER A 19 -45.31 37.63 -7.05
C SER A 19 -45.70 38.22 -5.71
N GLY A 20 -46.23 37.47 -4.76
CA GLY A 20 -46.65 37.96 -3.44
C GLY A 20 -47.03 36.83 -2.49
N ALA A 21 -47.63 37.17 -1.35
CA ALA A 21 -48.12 36.18 -0.39
C ALA A 21 -49.29 35.39 -0.96
N SER A 22 -49.20 34.06 -0.87
CA SER A 22 -50.23 33.16 -1.38
C SER A 22 -50.61 32.09 -0.34
N SER A 23 -51.89 31.78 -0.27
CA SER A 23 -52.44 30.69 0.54
C SER A 23 -53.20 29.74 -0.36
N LEU A 24 -52.92 28.43 -0.28
CA LEU A 24 -53.53 27.39 -1.06
C LEU A 24 -54.15 26.32 -0.15
N LYS A 25 -55.36 25.88 -0.46
CA LYS A 25 -55.98 24.70 0.16
C LYS A 25 -55.19 23.44 -0.16
N SER A 26 -54.81 23.28 -1.42
CA SER A 26 -54.02 22.16 -1.87
C SER A 26 -53.12 22.54 -3.05
N PHE A 27 -51.97 21.85 -3.12
CA PHE A 27 -51.06 21.92 -4.25
C PHE A 27 -50.75 20.50 -4.71
N ALA A 28 -50.85 20.26 -6.00
CA ALA A 28 -50.41 19.02 -6.64
C ALA A 28 -49.40 19.34 -7.74
N GLY A 29 -48.20 18.73 -7.67
CA GLY A 29 -47.12 18.92 -8.64
C GLY A 29 -46.78 17.64 -9.38
N THR A 30 -46.58 17.76 -10.70
CA THR A 30 -45.85 16.77 -11.51
C THR A 30 -44.86 17.53 -12.36
N ASN A 31 -43.58 17.52 -11.94
CA ASN A 31 -42.53 18.36 -12.53
C ASN A 31 -42.93 19.85 -12.57
N GLY A 32 -43.67 20.33 -11.55
CA GLY A 32 -44.11 21.72 -11.46
C GLY A 32 -42.97 22.62 -10.99
N ILE A 33 -42.95 23.87 -11.45
CA ILE A 33 -42.00 24.88 -10.98
C ILE A 33 -42.76 25.98 -10.26
N VAL A 34 -42.31 26.35 -9.05
CA VAL A 34 -42.80 27.51 -8.30
C VAL A 34 -41.68 28.53 -8.22
N ASP A 35 -41.85 29.65 -8.91
CA ASP A 35 -40.88 30.76 -8.88
C ASP A 35 -41.13 31.69 -7.68
N MET A 36 -40.21 31.70 -6.74
CA MET A 36 -40.18 32.49 -5.52
C MET A 36 -39.08 33.56 -5.56
N THR A 37 -38.56 33.90 -6.71
CA THR A 37 -37.47 34.88 -6.86
C THR A 37 -37.89 36.33 -6.51
N ASN A 38 -39.19 36.60 -6.44
CA ASN A 38 -39.73 37.90 -6.00
C ASN A 38 -39.61 38.06 -4.47
N ALA A 39 -39.05 39.17 -4.01
CA ALA A 39 -38.84 39.42 -2.58
C ALA A 39 -40.12 39.39 -1.72
N ALA A 40 -41.28 39.69 -2.32
CA ALA A 40 -42.57 39.64 -1.64
C ALA A 40 -43.25 38.26 -1.72
N ALA A 41 -42.67 37.29 -2.44
CA ALA A 41 -43.28 35.98 -2.61
C ALA A 41 -43.22 35.14 -1.32
N SER A 42 -44.35 34.59 -0.89
CA SER A 42 -44.44 33.55 0.14
C SER A 42 -45.58 32.60 -0.18
N VAL A 43 -45.53 31.36 0.28
CA VAL A 43 -46.58 30.38 0.03
C VAL A 43 -46.88 29.58 1.29
N THR A 44 -48.19 29.41 1.55
CA THR A 44 -48.69 28.50 2.58
C THR A 44 -49.64 27.50 1.91
N ILE A 45 -49.38 26.20 2.09
CA ILE A 45 -50.15 25.09 1.46
C ILE A 45 -50.75 24.22 2.55
N GLY A 46 -52.04 24.01 2.51
CA GLY A 46 -52.76 23.12 3.43
C GLY A 46 -52.42 21.64 3.17
N SER A 47 -52.49 21.20 1.93
CA SER A 47 -52.14 19.83 1.54
C SER A 47 -51.25 19.81 0.29
N TYR A 48 -50.12 19.16 0.38
CA TYR A 48 -49.15 19.05 -0.71
C TYR A 48 -49.08 17.61 -1.24
N SER A 49 -49.00 17.43 -2.54
CA SER A 49 -48.77 16.14 -3.17
C SER A 49 -47.90 16.24 -4.42
N GLY A 50 -47.18 15.16 -4.71
CA GLY A 50 -46.40 15.04 -5.94
C GLY A 50 -45.00 15.59 -5.83
N ASP A 51 -44.52 16.25 -6.91
CA ASP A 51 -43.14 16.67 -7.12
C ASP A 51 -43.12 18.11 -7.67
N ALA A 52 -42.42 19.00 -7.00
CA ALA A 52 -42.22 20.36 -7.48
C ALA A 52 -40.80 20.89 -7.17
N THR A 53 -40.31 21.77 -8.07
CA THR A 53 -39.12 22.56 -7.84
C THR A 53 -39.51 23.97 -7.45
N VAL A 54 -39.00 24.46 -6.32
CA VAL A 54 -39.20 25.83 -5.84
C VAL A 54 -37.92 26.63 -6.05
N ILE A 55 -38.01 27.67 -6.87
CA ILE A 55 -36.84 28.47 -7.29
C ILE A 55 -36.75 29.72 -6.44
N TYR A 56 -35.60 29.93 -5.85
CA TYR A 56 -35.21 31.13 -5.14
C TYR A 56 -34.02 31.82 -5.78
N LYS A 57 -33.68 33.02 -5.34
CA LYS A 57 -32.51 33.75 -5.78
C LYS A 57 -31.69 34.18 -4.59
N HIS A 58 -30.38 33.94 -4.62
CA HIS A 58 -29.48 34.46 -3.59
C HIS A 58 -29.38 35.99 -3.62
N ASN A 59 -29.13 36.55 -2.47
CA ASN A 59 -28.66 37.91 -2.34
C ASN A 59 -27.18 37.96 -2.73
N SER A 60 -26.89 38.58 -3.86
CA SER A 60 -25.52 38.65 -4.39
C SER A 60 -24.53 39.38 -3.46
N SER A 61 -25.02 40.15 -2.51
CA SER A 61 -24.22 40.88 -1.51
C SER A 61 -24.06 40.08 -0.22
N ASN A 62 -24.91 39.07 0.05
CA ASN A 62 -24.88 38.24 1.25
C ASN A 62 -25.33 36.79 0.89
N PRO A 63 -24.42 35.88 0.61
CA PRO A 63 -24.75 34.51 0.25
C PRO A 63 -25.56 33.72 1.29
N GLY A 64 -25.48 34.10 2.56
CA GLY A 64 -26.31 33.57 3.67
C GLY A 64 -27.77 34.03 3.63
N GLU A 65 -28.18 34.82 2.64
CA GLU A 65 -29.55 35.29 2.47
C GLU A 65 -30.13 34.92 1.12
N VAL A 66 -31.38 34.50 1.13
CA VAL A 66 -32.16 34.15 -0.05
C VAL A 66 -33.38 35.08 -0.14
N TYR A 67 -33.57 35.69 -1.32
CA TYR A 67 -34.78 36.52 -1.54
C TYR A 67 -36.05 35.67 -1.54
N GLY A 68 -37.15 36.30 -1.15
CA GLY A 68 -38.46 35.67 -1.03
C GLY A 68 -38.76 35.20 0.40
N GLY A 69 -40.02 35.02 0.70
CA GLY A 69 -40.53 34.50 1.97
C GLY A 69 -40.54 32.98 2.04
N ASN A 70 -41.17 32.45 3.06
CA ASN A 70 -41.21 31.03 3.33
C ASN A 70 -42.13 30.26 2.37
N PHE A 71 -41.79 29.02 2.15
CA PHE A 71 -42.65 28.02 1.54
C PHE A 71 -43.09 27.05 2.63
N THR A 72 -44.33 27.15 3.04
CA THR A 72 -44.87 26.40 4.16
C THR A 72 -45.85 25.34 3.69
N VAL A 73 -45.63 24.11 4.11
CA VAL A 73 -46.50 22.95 3.84
C VAL A 73 -47.08 22.45 5.17
N THR A 74 -48.41 22.40 5.30
CA THR A 74 -49.03 21.93 6.54
C THR A 74 -49.09 20.41 6.59
N LYS A 75 -49.48 19.75 5.51
CA LYS A 75 -49.50 18.28 5.37
C LYS A 75 -48.99 17.87 3.99
N ALA A 76 -48.39 16.70 3.91
CA ALA A 76 -47.93 16.12 2.66
C ALA A 76 -48.52 14.71 2.47
N ALA A 77 -48.83 14.37 1.24
CA ALA A 77 -49.15 12.98 0.87
C ALA A 77 -47.89 12.11 0.91
N ALA A 78 -48.06 10.82 1.10
CA ALA A 78 -46.92 9.88 1.11
C ALA A 78 -46.08 10.00 -0.17
N ASN A 79 -44.76 9.92 0.01
CA ASN A 79 -43.73 10.04 -1.07
C ASN A 79 -43.73 11.37 -1.83
N SER A 80 -44.29 12.44 -1.26
CA SER A 80 -44.20 13.77 -1.84
C SER A 80 -42.74 14.28 -1.83
N LYS A 81 -42.37 14.99 -2.89
CA LYS A 81 -41.00 15.52 -3.05
C LYS A 81 -41.03 17.03 -3.30
N ILE A 82 -40.04 17.71 -2.78
CA ILE A 82 -39.82 19.13 -3.03
C ILE A 82 -38.35 19.39 -3.22
N THR A 83 -37.99 20.10 -4.29
CA THR A 83 -36.63 20.55 -4.53
C THR A 83 -36.57 22.05 -4.39
N MET A 84 -35.77 22.55 -3.43
CA MET A 84 -35.47 23.97 -3.27
C MET A 84 -34.25 24.28 -4.14
N LEU A 85 -34.38 25.18 -5.10
CA LEU A 85 -33.34 25.51 -6.07
C LEU A 85 -32.93 26.97 -5.97
N THR A 86 -31.64 27.26 -6.01
CA THR A 86 -31.09 28.60 -6.23
C THR A 86 -29.90 28.53 -7.19
N ASP A 87 -29.53 29.68 -7.80
CA ASP A 87 -28.30 29.79 -8.57
C ASP A 87 -27.07 29.98 -7.65
N ASN A 88 -25.90 29.90 -8.22
CA ASN A 88 -24.64 30.08 -7.51
C ASN A 88 -24.16 31.56 -7.50
N THR A 89 -25.02 32.50 -7.90
CA THR A 89 -24.65 33.93 -7.95
C THR A 89 -24.30 34.44 -6.54
N GLY A 90 -23.07 34.93 -6.38
CA GLY A 90 -22.58 35.48 -5.10
C GLY A 90 -22.15 34.41 -4.09
N VAL A 91 -22.33 33.11 -4.35
CA VAL A 91 -21.84 32.05 -3.49
C VAL A 91 -20.39 31.72 -3.86
N ASP A 92 -19.47 31.85 -2.90
CA ASP A 92 -18.12 31.31 -3.09
C ASP A 92 -18.16 29.77 -3.05
N THR A 93 -18.33 29.18 -4.24
CA THR A 93 -18.38 27.73 -4.39
C THR A 93 -17.02 27.04 -4.18
N THR A 94 -16.00 27.78 -3.73
CA THR A 94 -14.68 27.26 -3.34
C THR A 94 -14.50 27.18 -1.83
N ASP A 95 -15.41 27.78 -1.07
CA ASP A 95 -15.43 27.81 0.39
C ASP A 95 -16.60 26.94 0.90
N GLU A 96 -16.27 25.86 1.60
CA GLU A 96 -17.25 24.88 2.11
C GLU A 96 -18.21 25.53 3.12
N ASP A 97 -17.71 26.41 3.98
CA ASP A 97 -18.54 27.09 4.97
C ASP A 97 -19.56 28.00 4.27
N LYS A 98 -19.16 28.68 3.19
CA LYS A 98 -20.04 29.51 2.37
C LYS A 98 -21.07 28.71 1.59
N ILE A 99 -20.68 27.54 1.11
CA ILE A 99 -21.61 26.60 0.46
C ILE A 99 -22.64 26.12 1.48
N ASN A 100 -22.22 25.69 2.65
CA ASN A 100 -23.10 25.21 3.71
C ASN A 100 -24.02 26.31 4.22
N GLU A 101 -23.52 27.54 4.41
CA GLU A 101 -24.30 28.71 4.74
C GLU A 101 -25.43 28.98 3.71
N ALA A 102 -25.10 28.88 2.42
CA ALA A 102 -26.06 29.06 1.34
C ALA A 102 -27.09 27.93 1.25
N LEU A 103 -26.70 26.69 1.46
CA LEU A 103 -27.61 25.54 1.50
C LEU A 103 -28.56 25.64 2.69
N ASP A 104 -28.07 26.00 3.87
CA ASP A 104 -28.90 26.21 5.07
C ASP A 104 -29.86 27.36 4.90
N ALA A 105 -29.41 28.50 4.34
CA ALA A 105 -30.28 29.65 4.07
C ALA A 105 -31.43 29.27 3.14
N LEU A 106 -31.17 28.45 2.14
CA LEU A 106 -32.21 27.96 1.20
C LEU A 106 -33.13 26.95 1.87
N ALA A 107 -32.56 25.94 2.56
CA ALA A 107 -33.35 24.92 3.27
C ALA A 107 -34.25 25.56 4.35
N GLY A 108 -33.75 26.59 5.02
CA GLY A 108 -34.48 27.34 6.03
C GLY A 108 -35.72 28.11 5.52
N LYS A 109 -35.89 28.20 4.18
CA LYS A 109 -37.12 28.76 3.58
C LYS A 109 -38.27 27.75 3.54
N LEU A 110 -38.01 26.46 3.71
CA LEU A 110 -39.02 25.41 3.74
C LEU A 110 -39.45 25.13 5.17
N PHE A 111 -40.74 25.18 5.39
CA PHE A 111 -41.39 24.78 6.64
C PHE A 111 -42.36 23.61 6.35
N TYR A 112 -42.15 22.47 7.03
CA TYR A 112 -43.05 21.34 6.97
C TYR A 112 -43.66 21.09 8.36
N LEU A 113 -44.89 21.60 8.57
CA LEU A 113 -45.54 21.51 9.86
C LEU A 113 -45.96 20.08 10.23
N GLY A 114 -46.13 19.20 9.26
CA GLY A 114 -46.38 17.77 9.48
C GLY A 114 -45.21 17.06 10.18
N ALA A 115 -43.99 17.61 10.18
CA ALA A 115 -42.85 17.05 10.86
C ALA A 115 -42.77 17.42 12.36
N ILE A 116 -43.56 18.35 12.85
CA ILE A 116 -43.57 18.78 14.26
C ILE A 116 -43.89 17.59 15.16
N GLY A 117 -43.09 17.40 16.22
CA GLY A 117 -43.20 16.26 17.10
C GLY A 117 -42.72 14.92 16.50
N GLY A 118 -42.23 14.95 15.27
CA GLY A 118 -41.82 13.72 14.53
C GLY A 118 -43.00 12.91 13.98
N ALA A 119 -44.16 13.55 13.75
CA ALA A 119 -45.41 12.89 13.41
C ALA A 119 -45.47 12.33 11.97
N GLU A 120 -44.91 13.05 11.00
CA GLU A 120 -44.94 12.66 9.58
C GLU A 120 -43.57 12.84 8.92
N SER A 121 -43.20 11.87 8.06
CA SER A 121 -41.99 11.93 7.21
C SER A 121 -42.35 11.89 5.72
N ASN A 122 -43.53 12.38 5.33
CA ASN A 122 -44.10 12.21 3.99
C ASN A 122 -43.48 13.16 2.95
N LEU A 123 -42.84 14.27 3.39
CA LEU A 123 -42.28 15.26 2.48
C LEU A 123 -40.72 15.11 2.43
N ASN A 124 -40.24 14.56 1.33
CA ASN A 124 -38.81 14.47 1.05
C ASN A 124 -38.31 15.78 0.44
N GLY A 125 -37.51 16.53 1.19
CA GLY A 125 -36.92 17.80 0.78
C GLY A 125 -35.49 17.61 0.26
N THR A 126 -35.14 18.38 -0.77
CA THR A 126 -33.77 18.49 -1.30
C THR A 126 -33.47 19.95 -1.58
N VAL A 127 -32.27 20.42 -1.20
CA VAL A 127 -31.78 21.75 -1.61
C VAL A 127 -30.73 21.60 -2.70
N LYS A 128 -30.72 22.54 -3.67
CA LYS A 128 -29.76 22.56 -4.77
C LYS A 128 -29.25 24.00 -4.99
N ILE A 129 -27.91 24.11 -5.12
CA ILE A 129 -27.27 25.27 -5.73
C ILE A 129 -26.85 24.84 -7.12
N ALA A 130 -27.30 25.53 -8.18
CA ALA A 130 -27.16 25.10 -9.55
C ALA A 130 -26.63 26.23 -10.46
N GLU A 131 -26.21 25.89 -11.67
CA GLU A 131 -26.01 26.89 -12.73
C GLU A 131 -27.38 27.24 -13.31
N GLY A 132 -27.81 28.46 -13.06
CA GLY A 132 -29.11 28.96 -13.53
C GLY A 132 -30.26 28.58 -12.61
N LEU A 133 -31.47 29.00 -13.00
CA LEU A 133 -32.68 28.96 -12.16
C LEU A 133 -33.82 28.15 -12.78
N THR A 134 -33.55 27.12 -13.50
CA THR A 134 -34.59 26.24 -14.06
C THR A 134 -34.53 24.86 -13.43
N ALA A 135 -35.65 24.11 -13.42
CA ALA A 135 -35.67 22.73 -12.93
C ALA A 135 -34.67 21.82 -13.65
N ALA A 136 -34.26 22.17 -14.88
CA ALA A 136 -33.28 21.47 -15.67
C ALA A 136 -31.83 21.97 -15.46
N SER A 137 -31.62 22.98 -14.59
CA SER A 137 -30.29 23.52 -14.32
C SER A 137 -29.36 22.48 -13.71
N VAL A 138 -28.08 22.54 -14.10
CA VAL A 138 -27.07 21.61 -13.60
C VAL A 138 -26.80 21.89 -12.14
N ALA A 139 -27.01 20.89 -11.28
CA ALA A 139 -26.72 21.02 -9.85
C ALA A 139 -25.20 21.08 -9.61
N LYS A 140 -24.78 22.10 -8.87
CA LYS A 140 -23.39 22.26 -8.39
C LYS A 140 -23.24 21.70 -6.98
N GLN A 141 -24.23 21.93 -6.14
CA GLN A 141 -24.29 21.47 -4.75
C GLN A 141 -25.68 20.95 -4.44
N THR A 142 -25.77 19.87 -3.69
CA THR A 142 -27.06 19.26 -3.31
C THR A 142 -26.96 18.67 -1.92
N ALA A 143 -27.98 18.87 -1.10
CA ALA A 143 -28.15 18.20 0.20
C ALA A 143 -29.61 17.79 0.40
N GLY A 144 -29.83 16.79 1.26
CA GLY A 144 -31.16 16.49 1.78
C GLY A 144 -31.62 17.61 2.73
N ILE A 145 -32.93 17.70 2.98
CA ILE A 145 -33.49 18.58 4.00
C ILE A 145 -33.98 17.75 5.17
N VAL A 146 -33.53 18.12 6.36
CA VAL A 146 -34.07 17.62 7.63
C VAL A 146 -34.92 18.71 8.27
N TYR A 147 -35.93 18.32 9.02
CA TYR A 147 -36.87 19.24 9.61
C TYR A 147 -36.69 19.30 11.12
N ASP A 148 -36.64 20.53 11.66
CA ASP A 148 -36.71 20.75 13.10
C ASP A 148 -38.05 20.27 13.65
N LYS A 149 -38.02 19.43 14.68
CA LYS A 149 -39.22 18.82 15.27
C LYS A 149 -40.07 19.76 16.11
N THR A 150 -39.59 20.96 16.39
CA THR A 150 -40.31 21.98 17.17
C THR A 150 -40.97 22.98 16.25
N THR A 151 -40.28 23.42 15.22
CA THR A 151 -40.72 24.51 14.34
C THR A 151 -41.17 24.02 12.95
N GLY A 152 -40.78 22.83 12.56
CA GLY A 152 -40.95 22.32 11.20
C GLY A 152 -40.03 22.96 10.16
N GLN A 153 -39.11 23.84 10.57
CA GLN A 153 -38.16 24.50 9.66
C GLN A 153 -37.17 23.50 9.10
N GLY A 154 -36.90 23.60 7.81
CA GLY A 154 -35.88 22.82 7.12
C GLY A 154 -34.47 23.34 7.42
N SER A 155 -33.52 22.43 7.46
CA SER A 155 -32.07 22.70 7.40
C SER A 155 -31.42 21.72 6.46
N ALA A 156 -30.27 22.07 5.90
CA ALA A 156 -29.53 21.14 5.08
C ALA A 156 -29.04 19.94 5.91
N ASP A 157 -29.20 18.74 5.41
CA ASP A 157 -28.62 17.54 6.02
C ASP A 157 -27.14 17.42 5.63
N HIS A 158 -26.29 18.06 6.43
CA HIS A 158 -24.84 18.04 6.23
C HIS A 158 -24.22 16.64 6.32
N LYS A 159 -24.97 15.62 6.74
CA LYS A 159 -24.51 14.23 6.71
C LYS A 159 -24.58 13.62 5.33
N THR A 160 -25.50 14.12 4.49
CA THR A 160 -25.61 13.75 3.09
C THR A 160 -24.84 14.70 2.17
N VAL A 161 -24.41 15.86 2.70
CA VAL A 161 -23.55 16.81 1.99
C VAL A 161 -22.16 16.23 1.94
N THR A 162 -21.71 15.92 0.75
CA THR A 162 -20.29 15.64 0.50
C THR A 162 -19.61 16.98 0.25
N PRO A 163 -18.47 17.28 0.93
CA PRO A 163 -17.74 18.51 0.65
C PRO A 163 -17.42 18.64 -0.83
N GLY A 164 -17.67 19.82 -1.38
CA GLY A 164 -17.50 20.05 -2.80
C GLY A 164 -18.82 19.99 -3.56
N PRO A 165 -18.83 19.88 -4.91
CA PRO A 165 -20.08 19.70 -5.60
C PRO A 165 -20.77 18.47 -5.04
N VAL A 166 -21.87 18.70 -4.34
CA VAL A 166 -22.61 17.64 -3.69
C VAL A 166 -23.60 17.10 -4.70
N TYR A 167 -23.43 15.84 -5.00
CA TYR A 167 -24.35 15.10 -5.82
C TYR A 167 -25.23 14.24 -4.92
N PRO A 168 -26.52 14.13 -5.17
CA PRO A 168 -27.43 13.35 -4.33
C PRO A 168 -27.12 11.83 -4.38
N THR A 169 -26.36 11.41 -5.40
CA THR A 169 -25.91 10.03 -5.56
C THR A 169 -24.41 9.97 -5.83
N GLU A 170 -23.81 8.82 -5.57
CA GLU A 170 -22.42 8.54 -5.95
C GLU A 170 -22.18 8.69 -7.45
N GLN A 171 -23.19 8.37 -8.26
CA GLN A 171 -23.11 8.51 -9.71
C GLN A 171 -23.02 9.97 -10.15
N ASP A 172 -23.74 10.87 -9.49
CA ASP A 172 -23.65 12.29 -9.78
C ASP A 172 -22.28 12.85 -9.44
N ARG A 173 -21.70 12.46 -8.30
CA ARG A 173 -20.32 12.80 -7.93
C ARG A 173 -19.31 12.31 -8.97
N THR A 174 -19.46 11.06 -9.40
CA THR A 174 -18.64 10.45 -10.45
C THR A 174 -18.75 11.23 -11.75
N ALA A 175 -19.95 11.58 -12.17
CA ALA A 175 -20.20 12.36 -13.36
C ALA A 175 -19.52 13.75 -13.29
N PHE A 176 -19.53 14.40 -12.14
CA PHE A 176 -18.80 15.66 -11.95
C PHE A 176 -17.29 15.47 -12.10
N VAL A 177 -16.69 14.55 -11.33
CA VAL A 177 -15.25 14.27 -11.40
C VAL A 177 -14.82 13.93 -12.81
N THR A 178 -15.61 13.17 -13.55
CA THR A 178 -15.29 12.80 -14.94
C THR A 178 -15.63 13.88 -15.96
N SER A 179 -16.53 14.81 -15.68
CA SER A 179 -16.86 15.91 -16.59
C SER A 179 -15.71 16.91 -16.77
N ILE A 180 -14.80 16.97 -15.79
CA ILE A 180 -13.56 17.73 -15.86
C ILE A 180 -12.34 16.84 -16.14
N THR A 181 -12.56 15.61 -16.55
CA THR A 181 -11.51 14.67 -16.97
C THR A 181 -10.84 15.16 -18.25
N GLY A 182 -9.52 15.07 -18.28
CA GLY A 182 -8.70 15.67 -19.31
C GLY A 182 -8.22 17.07 -18.93
N GLU A 183 -8.83 17.70 -17.93
CA GLU A 183 -8.34 18.88 -17.24
C GLU A 183 -7.79 18.50 -15.88
N HIS A 184 -6.78 19.24 -15.42
CA HIS A 184 -6.24 19.03 -14.09
C HIS A 184 -7.16 19.65 -13.05
N LEU A 185 -7.72 18.83 -12.16
CA LEU A 185 -8.47 19.32 -11.01
C LEU A 185 -7.53 20.04 -10.04
N THR A 186 -7.88 21.26 -9.68
CA THR A 186 -7.16 22.02 -8.64
C THR A 186 -7.54 21.51 -7.25
N ASP A 187 -6.74 21.86 -6.24
CA ASP A 187 -7.02 21.54 -4.85
C ASP A 187 -8.45 21.95 -4.41
N LYS A 188 -8.92 23.11 -4.86
CA LYS A 188 -10.28 23.60 -4.60
C LYS A 188 -11.35 22.75 -5.28
N GLU A 189 -11.11 22.30 -6.49
CA GLU A 189 -12.05 21.46 -7.25
C GLU A 189 -12.15 20.08 -6.64
N TYR A 190 -11.06 19.56 -6.07
CA TYR A 190 -11.10 18.30 -5.32
C TYR A 190 -11.90 18.35 -4.07
N ARG A 191 -11.77 19.42 -3.30
CA ARG A 191 -12.61 19.64 -2.13
C ARG A 191 -14.08 19.66 -2.50
N LYS A 192 -14.42 20.26 -3.64
CA LYS A 192 -15.78 20.22 -4.18
C LYS A 192 -16.22 18.82 -4.61
N ALA A 193 -15.31 18.02 -5.14
CA ALA A 193 -15.60 16.63 -5.51
C ALA A 193 -15.69 15.67 -4.30
N GLY A 194 -15.35 16.14 -3.09
CA GLY A 194 -15.42 15.34 -1.87
C GLY A 194 -14.41 14.19 -1.80
N VAL A 195 -13.33 14.25 -2.59
CA VAL A 195 -12.29 13.22 -2.63
C VAL A 195 -11.13 13.53 -1.70
N LEU A 196 -10.86 14.81 -1.46
CA LEU A 196 -9.68 15.27 -0.72
C LEU A 196 -9.75 15.11 0.78
N SER A 197 -10.91 15.29 1.37
CA SER A 197 -11.06 15.25 2.81
C SER A 197 -12.33 14.53 3.18
N ASN A 198 -12.20 13.35 3.75
CA ASN A 198 -13.35 12.62 4.24
C ASN A 198 -13.39 12.61 5.77
N THR A 199 -14.43 13.21 6.31
CA THR A 199 -14.74 13.25 7.75
C THR A 199 -15.92 12.36 8.14
N VAL A 200 -16.55 11.69 7.16
CA VAL A 200 -17.74 10.84 7.34
C VAL A 200 -17.34 9.37 7.24
N ASP A 201 -17.76 8.56 8.20
CA ASP A 201 -17.49 7.12 8.18
C ASP A 201 -18.23 6.41 7.04
N ASN A 202 -17.59 5.37 6.48
CA ASN A 202 -18.12 4.51 5.43
C ASN A 202 -18.54 5.27 4.16
N ASN A 203 -17.84 6.33 3.80
CA ASN A 203 -18.13 7.06 2.57
C ASN A 203 -17.63 6.30 1.35
N ILE A 204 -18.52 6.10 0.36
CA ILE A 204 -18.21 5.36 -0.87
C ILE A 204 -18.30 6.30 -2.06
N TYR A 205 -17.22 6.40 -2.82
CA TYR A 205 -17.15 7.13 -4.08
C TYR A 205 -17.11 6.12 -5.23
N ASN A 206 -18.12 6.14 -6.10
CA ASN A 206 -18.27 5.20 -7.19
C ASN A 206 -17.94 5.88 -8.53
N PHE A 207 -16.82 5.50 -9.15
CA PHE A 207 -16.36 6.05 -10.41
C PHE A 207 -16.81 5.15 -11.57
N THR A 208 -17.44 5.72 -12.57
CA THR A 208 -18.07 4.97 -13.70
C THR A 208 -17.45 5.30 -15.05
N LYS A 209 -16.40 6.11 -15.09
CA LYS A 209 -15.71 6.49 -16.33
C LYS A 209 -14.21 6.43 -16.18
N ASP A 210 -13.54 6.08 -17.27
CA ASP A 210 -12.08 6.03 -17.35
C ASP A 210 -11.41 7.42 -17.26
N ALA A 211 -10.11 7.37 -16.99
CA ALA A 211 -9.18 8.50 -17.07
C ALA A 211 -9.50 9.66 -16.11
N THR A 212 -9.99 9.35 -14.92
CA THR A 212 -10.09 10.36 -13.85
C THR A 212 -8.70 10.81 -13.44
N THR A 213 -8.41 12.10 -13.58
CA THR A 213 -7.13 12.70 -13.18
C THR A 213 -7.34 13.69 -12.05
N ILE A 214 -6.57 13.52 -10.98
CA ILE A 214 -6.56 14.37 -9.80
C ILE A 214 -5.19 15.06 -9.71
N THR A 215 -5.16 16.40 -9.74
CA THR A 215 -3.92 17.18 -9.58
C THR A 215 -4.13 18.27 -8.53
N THR A 216 -3.29 18.28 -7.50
CA THR A 216 -3.36 19.25 -6.41
C THR A 216 -2.00 19.87 -6.11
N ALA A 217 -2.02 21.05 -5.49
CA ALA A 217 -0.79 21.68 -5.00
C ALA A 217 -0.28 20.99 -3.73
N GLY A 218 -1.18 20.62 -2.81
CA GLY A 218 -0.88 19.90 -1.57
C GLY A 218 -1.15 18.40 -1.67
N SER A 219 -1.54 17.76 -0.56
CA SER A 219 -1.93 16.34 -0.57
C SER A 219 -3.23 16.13 -1.35
N ALA A 220 -3.29 15.08 -2.16
CA ALA A 220 -4.41 14.90 -3.08
C ALA A 220 -5.61 14.21 -2.44
N ILE A 221 -5.40 13.11 -1.74
CA ILE A 221 -6.45 12.41 -1.00
C ILE A 221 -6.09 12.42 0.48
N THR A 222 -6.96 13.00 1.32
CA THR A 222 -6.80 13.00 2.77
C THR A 222 -8.02 12.37 3.42
N THR A 223 -7.82 11.33 4.24
CA THR A 223 -8.91 10.70 4.96
C THR A 223 -8.55 10.45 6.42
N ALA A 224 -9.53 10.65 7.31
CA ALA A 224 -9.43 10.31 8.72
C ALA A 224 -10.47 9.24 9.12
N LYS A 225 -11.27 8.77 8.18
CA LYS A 225 -12.41 7.88 8.35
C LYS A 225 -12.42 6.80 7.27
N ASP A 226 -13.23 5.78 7.46
CA ASP A 226 -13.40 4.73 6.46
C ASP A 226 -13.92 5.30 5.15
N THR A 227 -13.16 5.06 4.09
CA THR A 227 -13.44 5.61 2.76
C THR A 227 -13.22 4.55 1.71
N THR A 228 -14.14 4.40 0.78
CA THR A 228 -14.01 3.49 -0.36
C THR A 228 -14.02 4.25 -1.67
N LEU A 229 -13.01 4.05 -2.50
CA LEU A 229 -12.97 4.48 -3.91
C LEU A 229 -13.26 3.24 -4.76
N LYS A 230 -14.45 3.15 -5.30
CA LYS A 230 -14.88 2.05 -6.17
C LYS A 230 -14.69 2.45 -7.62
N LEU A 231 -13.69 1.88 -8.29
CA LEU A 231 -13.25 2.31 -9.61
C LEU A 231 -13.83 1.46 -10.76
N ASN A 232 -14.46 0.31 -10.47
CA ASN A 232 -15.15 -0.53 -11.46
C ASN A 232 -14.31 -0.83 -12.71
N SER A 233 -13.03 -1.14 -12.51
CA SER A 233 -12.01 -1.38 -13.55
C SER A 233 -11.60 -0.14 -14.36
N HIS A 234 -12.01 1.05 -13.96
CA HIS A 234 -11.60 2.31 -14.60
C HIS A 234 -10.25 2.81 -14.08
N ASP A 235 -9.60 3.65 -14.88
CA ASP A 235 -8.29 4.22 -14.57
C ASP A 235 -8.41 5.46 -13.67
N MET A 236 -7.44 5.63 -12.76
CA MET A 236 -7.32 6.85 -11.96
C MET A 236 -5.86 7.27 -11.83
N THR A 237 -5.60 8.55 -12.07
CA THR A 237 -4.31 9.19 -11.86
C THR A 237 -4.42 10.27 -10.81
N ILE A 238 -3.60 10.18 -9.77
CA ILE A 238 -3.53 11.14 -8.66
C ILE A 238 -2.14 11.77 -8.65
N THR A 239 -2.08 13.11 -8.64
CA THR A 239 -0.83 13.87 -8.60
C THR A 239 -0.90 14.95 -7.53
N ALA A 240 -0.05 14.84 -6.52
CA ALA A 240 0.21 15.88 -5.53
C ALA A 240 1.55 16.55 -5.84
N ASN A 241 1.55 17.83 -6.18
CA ASN A 241 2.75 18.51 -6.64
C ASN A 241 3.78 18.79 -5.52
N SER A 242 3.33 18.99 -4.28
CA SER A 242 4.19 19.25 -3.13
C SER A 242 3.78 18.51 -1.85
N GLY A 243 2.72 17.72 -1.90
CA GLY A 243 2.21 16.93 -0.79
C GLY A 243 2.25 15.43 -1.05
N ASP A 244 1.53 14.67 -0.22
CA ASP A 244 1.37 13.24 -0.38
C ASP A 244 0.24 12.95 -1.38
N GLY A 245 0.41 11.94 -2.22
CA GLY A 245 -0.64 11.49 -3.12
C GLY A 245 -1.88 11.03 -2.33
N ILE A 246 -1.64 10.15 -1.37
CA ILE A 246 -2.64 9.67 -0.41
C ILE A 246 -2.10 9.86 0.99
N ALA A 247 -2.79 10.65 1.82
CA ALA A 247 -2.48 10.87 3.23
C ALA A 247 -3.67 10.44 4.10
N THR A 248 -3.48 9.39 4.90
CA THR A 248 -4.55 8.89 5.79
C THR A 248 -4.11 8.99 7.25
N THR A 249 -5.01 9.46 8.12
CA THR A 249 -4.70 9.69 9.55
C THR A 249 -5.60 8.89 10.50
N GLY A 250 -6.52 8.10 9.96
CA GLY A 250 -7.43 7.23 10.70
C GLY A 250 -8.30 6.43 9.74
N GLY A 251 -9.02 5.43 10.24
CA GLY A 251 -9.87 4.57 9.44
C GLY A 251 -9.14 3.73 8.39
N THR A 252 -9.87 3.30 7.40
CA THR A 252 -9.36 2.51 6.26
C THR A 252 -9.71 3.20 4.95
N LEU A 253 -8.71 3.47 4.12
CA LEU A 253 -8.94 3.81 2.72
C LEU A 253 -8.90 2.53 1.88
N THR A 254 -10.00 2.21 1.21
CA THR A 254 -10.08 1.08 0.29
C THR A 254 -10.23 1.56 -1.14
N VAL A 255 -9.31 1.18 -2.01
CA VAL A 255 -9.41 1.36 -3.47
C VAL A 255 -9.78 0.03 -4.09
N GLN A 256 -10.96 -0.05 -4.69
CA GLN A 256 -11.53 -1.27 -5.24
C GLN A 256 -11.53 -1.27 -6.76
N ASP A 257 -11.12 -2.39 -7.33
CA ASP A 257 -11.28 -2.72 -8.75
C ASP A 257 -10.79 -1.61 -9.69
N ALA A 258 -9.60 -1.07 -9.43
CA ALA A 258 -8.99 -0.10 -10.32
C ALA A 258 -8.42 -0.79 -11.57
N GLY A 259 -8.53 -0.12 -12.73
CA GLY A 259 -7.78 -0.44 -13.93
C GLY A 259 -6.29 -0.10 -13.74
N ASN A 260 -5.85 1.02 -14.28
CA ASN A 260 -4.55 1.60 -13.97
C ASN A 260 -4.71 2.61 -12.82
N PHE A 261 -4.07 2.33 -11.69
CA PHE A 261 -4.07 3.21 -10.54
C PHE A 261 -2.69 3.84 -10.37
N VAL A 262 -2.58 5.13 -10.67
CA VAL A 262 -1.32 5.87 -10.62
C VAL A 262 -1.38 6.93 -9.53
N VAL A 263 -0.43 6.92 -8.62
CA VAL A 263 -0.31 7.92 -7.54
C VAL A 263 1.07 8.54 -7.56
N THR A 264 1.12 9.86 -7.63
CA THR A 264 2.36 10.66 -7.61
C THR A 264 2.31 11.66 -6.47
N GLY A 265 3.36 11.72 -5.67
CA GLY A 265 3.50 12.64 -4.54
C GLY A 265 4.87 12.51 -3.87
N ALA A 266 5.18 13.38 -2.92
CA ALA A 266 6.38 13.26 -2.08
C ALA A 266 6.40 11.88 -1.43
N LYS A 267 5.28 11.49 -0.81
CA LYS A 267 4.92 10.09 -0.60
C LYS A 267 3.74 9.77 -1.51
N ALA A 268 3.80 8.67 -2.23
CA ALA A 268 2.64 8.19 -2.95
C ALA A 268 1.55 7.77 -1.95
N ILE A 269 1.96 7.09 -0.85
CA ILE A 269 1.06 6.70 0.25
C ILE A 269 1.72 7.03 1.59
N ASN A 270 1.02 7.78 2.42
CA ASN A 270 1.36 8.08 3.81
C ASN A 270 0.20 7.66 4.71
N ALA A 271 0.27 6.43 5.25
CA ALA A 271 -0.77 5.86 6.10
C ALA A 271 -0.36 5.96 7.58
N ASN A 272 -0.85 7.00 8.28
CA ASN A 272 -0.53 7.25 9.68
C ASN A 272 -1.72 6.85 10.56
N ASN A 273 -1.55 5.89 11.47
CA ASN A 273 -2.59 5.29 12.31
C ASN A 273 -3.83 4.80 11.54
N SER A 274 -3.63 4.41 10.30
CA SER A 274 -4.69 4.10 9.35
C SER A 274 -4.30 2.92 8.47
N LYS A 275 -5.28 2.35 7.76
CA LYS A 275 -5.05 1.31 6.77
C LYS A 275 -5.29 1.84 5.36
N VAL A 276 -4.53 1.33 4.41
CA VAL A 276 -4.76 1.58 2.98
C VAL A 276 -4.76 0.24 2.25
N ASP A 277 -5.87 -0.12 1.64
CA ASP A 277 -6.03 -1.35 0.86
C ASP A 277 -6.33 -0.99 -0.60
N ILE A 278 -5.45 -1.39 -1.51
CA ILE A 278 -5.56 -1.12 -2.95
C ILE A 278 -5.70 -2.43 -3.72
N THR A 279 -6.77 -2.53 -4.53
CA THR A 279 -6.91 -3.58 -5.56
C THR A 279 -6.98 -2.95 -6.94
N ALA A 280 -6.10 -3.40 -7.85
CA ALA A 280 -5.96 -2.83 -9.18
C ALA A 280 -5.57 -3.91 -10.21
N VAL A 281 -5.71 -3.59 -11.50
CA VAL A 281 -5.05 -4.35 -12.56
C VAL A 281 -3.56 -3.99 -12.58
N ASN A 282 -3.24 -2.68 -12.60
CA ASN A 282 -1.89 -2.16 -12.44
C ASN A 282 -1.88 -1.06 -11.38
N ALA A 283 -0.88 -1.05 -10.50
CA ALA A 283 -0.63 0.00 -9.53
C ALA A 283 0.75 0.62 -9.78
N THR A 284 0.82 1.95 -9.95
CA THR A 284 2.09 2.68 -10.10
C THR A 284 2.14 3.78 -9.05
N LEU A 285 3.11 3.70 -8.16
CA LEU A 285 3.30 4.61 -7.04
C LEU A 285 4.62 5.37 -7.24
N ASN A 286 4.51 6.65 -7.63
CA ASN A 286 5.63 7.55 -7.88
C ASN A 286 5.88 8.39 -6.62
N GLY A 287 6.59 7.84 -5.67
CA GLY A 287 6.89 8.39 -4.35
C GLY A 287 6.92 7.28 -3.31
N ASP A 288 7.24 7.62 -2.08
CA ASP A 288 7.39 6.65 -1.01
C ASP A 288 6.05 6.05 -0.59
N VAL A 289 6.09 4.81 -0.12
CA VAL A 289 4.98 4.14 0.57
C VAL A 289 5.37 3.96 2.02
N SER A 290 4.71 4.67 2.92
CA SER A 290 5.03 4.61 4.35
C SER A 290 3.79 4.40 5.21
N THR A 291 3.94 3.60 6.27
CA THR A 291 2.88 3.36 7.25
C THR A 291 3.43 3.06 8.64
N ASN A 292 2.66 3.44 9.65
CA ASN A 292 2.81 2.93 11.01
C ASN A 292 1.68 1.96 11.42
N ASN A 293 0.82 1.56 10.46
CA ASN A 293 -0.24 0.56 10.65
C ASN A 293 -0.21 -0.45 9.49
N ALA A 294 -1.01 -0.28 8.43
CA ALA A 294 -1.01 -1.24 7.33
C ALA A 294 -1.24 -0.58 5.96
N VAL A 295 -0.46 -1.02 4.97
CA VAL A 295 -0.71 -0.75 3.54
C VAL A 295 -0.70 -2.08 2.79
N THR A 296 -1.76 -2.36 2.05
CA THR A 296 -1.86 -3.53 1.18
C THR A 296 -2.07 -3.09 -0.27
N ILE A 297 -1.20 -3.54 -1.16
CA ILE A 297 -1.30 -3.28 -2.60
C ILE A 297 -1.42 -4.63 -3.31
N LYS A 298 -2.57 -4.89 -3.90
CA LYS A 298 -2.83 -6.07 -4.72
C LYS A 298 -3.05 -5.65 -6.15
N ALA A 299 -2.19 -6.12 -7.06
CA ALA A 299 -2.34 -5.87 -8.49
C ALA A 299 -2.36 -7.19 -9.27
N THR A 300 -3.35 -7.37 -10.14
CA THR A 300 -3.48 -8.63 -10.89
C THR A 300 -2.41 -8.77 -11.97
N LYS A 301 -1.83 -7.66 -12.46
CA LYS A 301 -0.73 -7.66 -13.43
C LYS A 301 0.54 -7.10 -12.82
N ALA A 302 0.62 -5.81 -12.54
CA ALA A 302 1.85 -5.18 -12.11
C ALA A 302 1.66 -4.20 -10.95
N ALA A 303 2.59 -4.23 -9.98
CA ALA A 303 2.76 -3.21 -8.96
C ALA A 303 4.15 -2.59 -9.08
N LYS A 304 4.22 -1.28 -9.28
CA LYS A 304 5.46 -0.53 -9.39
C LYS A 304 5.51 0.56 -8.32
N VAL A 305 6.52 0.49 -7.46
CA VAL A 305 6.83 1.53 -6.47
C VAL A 305 8.17 2.17 -6.83
N ASN A 306 8.16 3.44 -7.23
CA ASN A 306 9.38 4.17 -7.62
C ASN A 306 10.07 4.85 -6.43
N GLY A 307 9.45 4.89 -5.27
CA GLY A 307 9.99 5.41 -4.02
C GLY A 307 10.35 4.30 -3.02
N ALA A 308 10.71 4.71 -1.81
CA ALA A 308 10.98 3.81 -0.71
C ALA A 308 9.69 3.16 -0.16
N VAL A 309 9.85 1.97 0.42
CA VAL A 309 8.77 1.25 1.10
C VAL A 309 9.12 1.12 2.57
N SER A 310 8.31 1.68 3.47
CA SER A 310 8.57 1.65 4.91
C SER A 310 7.37 1.22 5.75
N ALA A 311 7.64 0.35 6.71
CA ALA A 311 6.72 -0.02 7.78
C ALA A 311 7.37 0.36 9.12
N ASP A 312 6.95 1.48 9.73
CA ASP A 312 7.58 2.06 10.91
C ASP A 312 6.61 2.12 12.09
N GLY A 313 6.75 1.21 13.03
CA GLY A 313 5.93 1.15 14.23
C GLY A 313 5.57 -0.28 14.64
N ALA A 314 4.99 -0.42 15.83
CA ALA A 314 4.61 -1.74 16.34
C ALA A 314 3.53 -2.39 15.46
N ASN A 315 3.83 -3.57 14.92
CA ASN A 315 3.00 -4.33 13.98
C ASN A 315 2.65 -3.58 12.68
N ALA A 316 3.42 -2.57 12.31
CA ALA A 316 3.26 -1.91 11.02
C ALA A 316 3.52 -2.89 9.86
N ALA A 317 2.71 -2.86 8.82
CA ALA A 317 2.83 -3.81 7.72
C ALA A 317 2.65 -3.16 6.35
N VAL A 318 3.57 -3.46 5.42
CA VAL A 318 3.36 -3.19 4.00
C VAL A 318 3.36 -4.52 3.25
N THR A 319 2.30 -4.79 2.51
CA THR A 319 2.20 -5.98 1.65
C THR A 319 1.99 -5.56 0.21
N ILE A 320 2.88 -6.01 -0.68
CA ILE A 320 2.76 -5.82 -2.13
C ILE A 320 2.64 -7.20 -2.77
N ASP A 321 1.50 -7.48 -3.37
CA ASP A 321 1.18 -8.77 -4.00
C ASP A 321 0.68 -8.52 -5.42
N SER A 322 1.50 -8.85 -6.41
CA SER A 322 1.13 -8.73 -7.83
C SER A 322 1.76 -9.85 -8.66
N ALA A 323 1.36 -9.98 -9.92
CA ALA A 323 2.03 -10.92 -10.83
C ALA A 323 3.43 -10.42 -11.25
N ASP A 324 3.70 -9.11 -11.13
CA ASP A 324 4.99 -8.50 -11.42
C ASP A 324 5.19 -7.28 -10.52
N THR A 325 6.03 -7.40 -9.48
CA THR A 325 6.34 -6.30 -8.55
C THR A 325 7.70 -5.69 -8.90
N THR A 326 7.80 -4.36 -8.91
CA THR A 326 9.06 -3.63 -8.96
C THR A 326 9.13 -2.61 -7.83
N ILE A 327 10.29 -2.53 -7.17
CA ILE A 327 10.59 -1.51 -6.15
C ILE A 327 11.89 -0.82 -6.56
N GLY A 328 11.85 0.49 -6.76
CA GLY A 328 12.95 1.30 -7.29
C GLY A 328 13.74 2.05 -6.21
N SER A 329 13.58 1.71 -4.93
CA SER A 329 14.28 2.34 -3.81
C SER A 329 14.30 1.44 -2.58
N ASN A 330 14.72 1.96 -1.44
CA ASN A 330 14.96 1.22 -0.21
C ASN A 330 13.68 0.62 0.40
N VAL A 331 13.86 -0.49 1.12
CA VAL A 331 12.79 -1.17 1.86
C VAL A 331 13.17 -1.22 3.33
N THR A 332 12.31 -0.69 4.20
CA THR A 332 12.57 -0.65 5.66
C THR A 332 11.41 -1.19 6.47
N ALA A 333 11.73 -1.88 7.57
CA ALA A 333 10.73 -2.31 8.55
C ALA A 333 11.32 -2.12 9.96
N ASN A 334 10.78 -1.15 10.72
CA ASN A 334 11.29 -0.78 12.02
C ASN A 334 10.17 -0.81 13.07
N GLY A 335 10.46 -1.44 14.20
CA GLY A 335 9.54 -1.59 15.31
C GLY A 335 9.11 -3.04 15.54
N LYS A 336 8.65 -3.31 16.74
CA LYS A 336 8.28 -4.67 17.17
C LYS A 336 7.20 -5.27 16.28
N GLY A 337 7.56 -6.32 15.53
CA GLY A 337 6.66 -6.99 14.60
C GLY A 337 6.36 -6.20 13.32
N ALA A 338 7.11 -5.13 13.04
CA ALA A 338 7.03 -4.44 11.75
C ALA A 338 7.46 -5.35 10.61
N MET A 339 6.73 -5.34 9.49
CA MET A 339 7.00 -6.25 8.37
C MET A 339 6.73 -5.60 7.02
N VAL A 340 7.65 -5.83 6.08
CA VAL A 340 7.40 -5.59 4.65
C VAL A 340 7.43 -6.92 3.92
N THR A 341 6.39 -7.22 3.16
CA THR A 341 6.30 -8.41 2.30
C THR A 341 6.10 -7.96 0.85
N ALA A 342 7.01 -8.37 -0.03
CA ALA A 342 6.89 -8.15 -1.47
C ALA A 342 6.93 -9.49 -2.23
N LYS A 343 5.88 -9.77 -3.01
CA LYS A 343 5.74 -11.01 -3.77
C LYS A 343 5.94 -10.78 -5.26
N ASN A 344 6.44 -11.83 -5.94
CA ASN A 344 6.71 -11.85 -7.38
C ASN A 344 7.57 -10.65 -7.83
N LEU A 345 8.57 -10.31 -7.01
CA LEU A 345 9.50 -9.21 -7.31
C LEU A 345 10.28 -9.53 -8.59
N SER A 346 10.15 -8.71 -9.61
CA SER A 346 10.99 -8.77 -10.82
C SER A 346 12.24 -7.90 -10.68
N LYS A 347 12.15 -6.83 -9.88
CA LYS A 347 13.27 -5.93 -9.63
C LYS A 347 13.17 -5.26 -8.25
N LEU A 348 14.29 -5.25 -7.52
CA LEU A 348 14.54 -4.37 -6.38
C LEU A 348 15.81 -3.57 -6.66
N ASP A 349 15.72 -2.23 -6.58
CA ASP A 349 16.83 -1.32 -6.81
C ASP A 349 16.97 -0.38 -5.61
N GLY A 350 17.55 -0.90 -4.54
CA GLY A 350 17.66 -0.22 -3.25
C GLY A 350 18.05 -1.18 -2.13
N ASP A 351 18.39 -0.60 -0.99
CA ASP A 351 18.83 -1.34 0.19
C ASP A 351 17.64 -1.84 1.01
N VAL A 352 17.87 -2.92 1.73
CA VAL A 352 16.94 -3.46 2.73
C VAL A 352 17.51 -3.24 4.12
N ALA A 353 16.73 -2.62 5.00
CA ALA A 353 17.13 -2.38 6.38
C ALA A 353 15.97 -2.66 7.35
N THR A 354 16.31 -3.19 8.53
CA THR A 354 15.39 -3.30 9.67
C THR A 354 16.10 -2.96 10.96
N ASP A 355 15.34 -2.56 11.97
CA ASP A 355 15.84 -2.67 13.35
C ASP A 355 15.84 -4.14 13.82
N ALA A 356 16.16 -4.37 15.09
CA ALA A 356 16.26 -5.73 15.64
C ALA A 356 14.93 -6.50 15.65
N ASP A 357 13.82 -5.80 15.66
CA ASP A 357 12.47 -6.35 15.85
C ASP A 357 11.64 -6.36 14.55
N GLY A 358 12.10 -5.68 13.52
CA GLY A 358 11.49 -5.65 12.20
C GLY A 358 11.91 -6.81 11.30
N SER A 359 11.17 -7.05 10.23
CA SER A 359 11.50 -8.07 9.23
C SER A 359 11.05 -7.71 7.83
N VAL A 360 11.78 -8.20 6.83
CA VAL A 360 11.43 -8.05 5.40
C VAL A 360 11.37 -9.42 4.75
N GLU A 361 10.30 -9.68 3.99
CA GLU A 361 10.13 -10.88 3.19
C GLU A 361 10.08 -10.52 1.70
N LEU A 362 11.04 -11.04 0.92
CA LEU A 362 11.19 -10.78 -0.51
C LEU A 362 11.07 -12.08 -1.30
N ASN A 363 9.96 -12.26 -1.98
CA ASN A 363 9.73 -13.39 -2.87
C ASN A 363 9.94 -12.92 -4.32
N PHE A 364 11.11 -13.18 -4.87
CA PHE A 364 11.46 -12.82 -6.23
C PHE A 364 10.87 -13.80 -7.24
N LYS A 365 10.38 -13.28 -8.36
CA LYS A 365 9.99 -14.12 -9.48
C LYS A 365 11.24 -14.63 -10.23
N GLU A 366 11.06 -15.64 -11.06
CA GLU A 366 12.12 -16.21 -11.87
C GLU A 366 12.76 -15.15 -12.78
N GLY A 367 14.09 -15.08 -12.78
CA GLY A 367 14.87 -14.13 -13.58
C GLY A 367 14.98 -12.72 -13.01
N ALA A 368 14.55 -12.52 -11.78
CA ALA A 368 14.55 -11.20 -11.12
C ALA A 368 15.96 -10.69 -10.77
N SER A 369 16.03 -9.39 -10.48
CA SER A 369 17.29 -8.75 -10.05
C SER A 369 17.11 -7.94 -8.78
N TRP A 370 18.11 -8.01 -7.90
CA TRP A 370 18.25 -7.11 -6.76
C TRP A 370 19.63 -6.41 -6.84
N THR A 371 19.62 -5.07 -6.75
CA THR A 371 20.81 -4.23 -6.61
C THR A 371 20.66 -3.42 -5.34
N GLY A 372 21.50 -3.66 -4.35
CA GLY A 372 21.46 -3.03 -3.04
C GLY A 372 21.89 -3.98 -1.93
N ASP A 373 22.18 -3.42 -0.77
CA ASP A 373 22.67 -4.13 0.40
C ASP A 373 21.52 -4.56 1.32
N ASN A 374 21.72 -5.65 2.04
CA ASN A 374 20.89 -6.04 3.16
C ASN A 374 21.55 -5.70 4.49
N SER A 375 20.94 -4.86 5.30
CA SER A 375 21.32 -4.62 6.70
C SER A 375 20.23 -5.05 7.69
N GLY A 376 19.14 -5.63 7.18
CA GLY A 376 17.96 -6.03 7.94
C GLY A 376 17.87 -7.51 8.26
N ASN A 377 16.84 -7.87 9.03
CA ASN A 377 16.40 -9.24 9.20
C ASN A 377 15.53 -9.61 8.00
N THR A 378 16.13 -10.28 7.02
CA THR A 378 15.51 -10.51 5.71
C THR A 378 15.36 -12.01 5.41
N THR A 379 14.19 -12.39 4.93
CA THR A 379 13.93 -13.69 4.31
C THR A 379 13.71 -13.49 2.82
N MET A 380 14.43 -14.23 1.98
CA MET A 380 14.30 -14.10 0.53
C MET A 380 14.38 -15.43 -0.22
N SER A 381 13.70 -15.45 -1.36
CA SER A 381 13.84 -16.53 -2.35
C SER A 381 14.09 -15.92 -3.74
N LEU A 382 15.11 -16.42 -4.46
CA LEU A 382 15.48 -15.95 -5.79
C LEU A 382 15.84 -17.14 -6.69
N SER A 383 15.24 -17.23 -7.86
CA SER A 383 15.44 -18.28 -8.85
C SER A 383 15.85 -17.70 -10.20
N LYS A 384 16.90 -18.23 -10.82
CA LYS A 384 17.48 -17.79 -12.11
C LYS A 384 17.76 -16.28 -12.16
N GLY A 385 18.00 -15.65 -11.03
CA GLY A 385 18.15 -14.20 -10.90
C GLY A 385 19.55 -13.76 -10.53
N THR A 386 19.68 -12.47 -10.24
CA THR A 386 20.94 -11.86 -9.78
C THR A 386 20.73 -10.99 -8.55
N TRP A 387 21.65 -11.10 -7.60
CA TRP A 387 21.77 -10.17 -6.49
C TRP A 387 23.17 -9.55 -6.47
N ASN A 388 23.25 -8.21 -6.58
CA ASN A 388 24.47 -7.44 -6.47
C ASN A 388 24.38 -6.56 -5.23
N GLY A 389 25.06 -6.95 -4.17
CA GLY A 389 25.07 -6.23 -2.90
C GLY A 389 25.56 -7.09 -1.75
N ALA A 390 25.97 -6.44 -0.67
CA ALA A 390 26.44 -7.10 0.55
C ALA A 390 25.28 -7.49 1.47
N ASN A 391 25.51 -8.52 2.25
CA ASN A 391 24.66 -8.85 3.38
C ASN A 391 25.35 -8.46 4.70
N ASN A 392 24.83 -7.46 5.37
CA ASN A 392 25.29 -7.00 6.68
C ASN A 392 24.32 -7.33 7.82
N GLY A 393 23.10 -7.78 7.47
CA GLY A 393 22.05 -8.15 8.40
C GLY A 393 21.83 -9.66 8.49
N LYS A 394 20.92 -10.08 9.35
CA LYS A 394 20.53 -11.50 9.43
C LYS A 394 19.73 -11.88 8.19
N LEU A 395 20.24 -12.87 7.46
CA LEU A 395 19.67 -13.30 6.20
C LEU A 395 19.20 -14.76 6.25
N ASN A 396 18.01 -15.01 5.73
CA ASN A 396 17.54 -16.34 5.39
C ASN A 396 17.29 -16.39 3.87
N ALA A 397 18.30 -16.79 3.10
CA ALA A 397 18.25 -16.79 1.64
C ALA A 397 18.13 -18.19 1.07
N THR A 398 17.28 -18.34 0.05
CA THR A 398 17.20 -19.53 -0.80
C THR A 398 17.42 -19.10 -2.25
N LEU A 399 18.57 -19.47 -2.82
CA LEU A 399 19.02 -19.14 -4.17
C LEU A 399 19.04 -20.40 -5.03
N THR A 400 18.28 -20.41 -6.12
CA THR A 400 18.06 -21.63 -6.92
C THR A 400 18.26 -21.43 -8.41
N ASN A 401 18.49 -22.54 -9.14
CA ASN A 401 18.38 -22.62 -10.60
C ASN A 401 19.28 -21.64 -11.37
N GLY A 402 20.55 -21.50 -11.01
CA GLY A 402 21.49 -20.63 -11.71
C GLY A 402 21.46 -19.17 -11.21
N THR A 403 20.91 -18.92 -10.04
CA THR A 403 21.02 -17.62 -9.38
C THR A 403 22.48 -17.27 -9.10
N THR A 404 22.82 -15.99 -9.32
CA THR A 404 24.16 -15.46 -8.97
C THR A 404 24.02 -14.37 -7.91
N TRP A 405 24.73 -14.55 -6.79
CA TRP A 405 24.90 -13.50 -5.78
C TRP A 405 26.34 -13.00 -5.82
N THR A 406 26.53 -11.68 -5.96
CA THR A 406 27.82 -11.00 -5.91
C THR A 406 27.81 -10.00 -4.75
N GLY A 407 28.59 -10.30 -3.72
CA GLY A 407 28.70 -9.47 -2.51
C GLY A 407 29.06 -10.32 -1.30
N ASP A 408 29.69 -9.66 -0.31
CA ASP A 408 30.13 -10.31 0.92
C ASP A 408 28.99 -10.44 1.92
N SER A 409 29.11 -11.38 2.86
CA SER A 409 28.17 -11.56 3.97
C SER A 409 28.89 -11.35 5.30
N SER A 410 28.41 -10.37 6.08
CA SER A 410 28.87 -10.12 7.47
C SER A 410 27.74 -10.35 8.51
N GLY A 411 26.54 -10.66 8.06
CA GLY A 411 25.38 -10.86 8.92
C GLY A 411 25.48 -12.15 9.76
N ALA A 412 25.59 -12.00 11.08
CA ALA A 412 25.67 -13.15 11.99
C ALA A 412 24.36 -13.96 12.02
N GLY A 413 24.48 -15.28 12.22
CA GLY A 413 23.36 -16.22 12.29
C GLY A 413 22.55 -16.33 11.00
N SER A 414 23.14 -15.96 9.86
CA SER A 414 22.49 -16.08 8.54
C SER A 414 22.38 -17.53 8.09
N THR A 415 21.29 -17.85 7.41
CA THR A 415 21.09 -19.13 6.71
C THR A 415 21.10 -18.89 5.21
N ILE A 416 22.06 -19.45 4.51
CA ILE A 416 22.29 -19.24 3.07
C ILE A 416 22.23 -20.59 2.36
N LYS A 417 21.22 -20.79 1.52
CA LYS A 417 21.05 -22.02 0.73
C LYS A 417 21.21 -21.72 -0.74
N LEU A 418 22.18 -22.38 -1.37
CA LEU A 418 22.38 -22.36 -2.81
C LEU A 418 22.07 -23.73 -3.38
N ASP A 419 21.20 -23.77 -4.37
CA ASP A 419 20.91 -24.96 -5.17
C ASP A 419 21.15 -24.65 -6.65
N ALA A 420 22.11 -25.32 -7.27
CA ALA A 420 22.56 -25.04 -8.62
C ALA A 420 22.85 -23.54 -8.87
N SER A 421 23.41 -22.85 -7.91
CA SER A 421 23.57 -21.38 -7.86
C SER A 421 24.98 -20.98 -7.46
N THR A 422 25.35 -19.72 -7.68
CA THR A 422 26.71 -19.22 -7.44
C THR A 422 26.70 -18.08 -6.45
N TRP A 423 27.61 -18.14 -5.47
CA TRP A 423 27.92 -17.02 -4.57
C TRP A 423 29.38 -16.56 -4.76
N ASN A 424 29.54 -15.29 -5.17
CA ASN A 424 30.82 -14.61 -5.40
C ASN A 424 31.07 -13.58 -4.30
N GLY A 425 31.22 -14.03 -3.06
CA GLY A 425 31.47 -13.18 -1.91
C GLY A 425 32.09 -13.93 -0.73
N ALA A 426 32.76 -13.23 0.16
CA ALA A 426 33.32 -13.79 1.39
C ALA A 426 32.28 -13.81 2.52
N ASN A 427 32.41 -14.76 3.44
CA ASN A 427 31.67 -14.76 4.70
C ASN A 427 32.54 -14.27 5.85
N SER A 428 32.05 -13.25 6.56
CA SER A 428 32.60 -12.79 7.85
C SER A 428 31.54 -12.76 8.96
N GLY A 429 30.32 -13.25 8.66
CA GLY A 429 29.23 -13.37 9.63
C GLY A 429 29.37 -14.63 10.49
N ALA A 430 29.49 -14.45 11.81
CA ALA A 430 29.59 -15.56 12.76
C ALA A 430 28.33 -16.44 12.75
N ASP A 431 28.50 -17.73 13.07
CA ASP A 431 27.43 -18.73 13.23
C ASP A 431 26.53 -18.85 11.97
N ALA A 432 27.04 -18.56 10.79
CA ALA A 432 26.30 -18.74 9.55
C ALA A 432 26.14 -20.23 9.18
N ASP A 433 24.97 -20.63 8.69
CA ASP A 433 24.68 -21.95 8.12
C ASP A 433 24.62 -21.83 6.58
N ILE A 434 25.65 -22.33 5.90
CA ILE A 434 25.81 -22.25 4.44
C ILE A 434 25.61 -23.63 3.85
N THR A 435 24.60 -23.80 3.01
CA THR A 435 24.28 -25.05 2.34
C THR A 435 24.43 -24.88 0.82
N LEU A 436 25.24 -25.75 0.20
CA LEU A 436 25.54 -25.78 -1.24
C LEU A 436 25.08 -27.10 -1.82
N ASN A 437 24.15 -27.11 -2.76
CA ASN A 437 23.62 -28.33 -3.37
C ASN A 437 23.66 -28.31 -4.91
N ASN A 438 23.66 -29.50 -5.51
CA ASN A 438 23.36 -29.73 -6.93
C ASN A 438 24.16 -28.86 -7.91
N GLY A 439 25.49 -28.80 -7.74
CA GLY A 439 26.37 -28.01 -8.60
C GLY A 439 26.48 -26.54 -8.16
N ALA A 440 26.01 -26.19 -6.96
CA ALA A 440 26.24 -24.88 -6.41
C ALA A 440 27.73 -24.58 -6.21
N SER A 441 28.10 -23.31 -6.34
CA SER A 441 29.47 -22.87 -6.15
C SER A 441 29.57 -21.67 -5.22
N TRP A 442 30.56 -21.72 -4.30
CA TRP A 442 30.97 -20.58 -3.47
C TRP A 442 32.44 -20.28 -3.77
N SER A 443 32.74 -19.05 -4.25
CA SER A 443 34.05 -18.72 -4.83
C SER A 443 35.01 -17.97 -3.90
N LYS A 444 34.62 -17.67 -2.66
CA LYS A 444 35.44 -16.94 -1.68
C LYS A 444 35.52 -17.67 -0.34
N GLY A 445 36.29 -17.10 0.60
CA GLY A 445 36.58 -17.72 1.88
C GLY A 445 35.60 -17.37 3.00
N ASN A 446 35.78 -18.08 4.11
CA ASN A 446 35.18 -17.78 5.40
C ASN A 446 36.22 -17.24 6.37
N THR A 447 35.94 -16.15 7.05
CA THR A 447 36.77 -15.61 8.13
C THR A 447 36.09 -15.61 9.49
N ALA A 448 34.82 -15.99 9.52
CA ALA A 448 33.97 -15.97 10.70
C ALA A 448 34.02 -17.26 11.50
N ASP A 449 33.87 -17.16 12.80
CA ASP A 449 33.82 -18.29 13.73
C ASP A 449 32.45 -18.99 13.73
N GLY A 450 32.43 -20.26 14.10
CA GLY A 450 31.21 -21.04 14.30
C GLY A 450 30.43 -21.42 13.05
N VAL A 451 30.96 -21.14 11.88
CA VAL A 451 30.26 -21.34 10.60
C VAL A 451 30.07 -22.83 10.31
N THR A 452 28.87 -23.18 9.88
CA THR A 452 28.56 -24.51 9.32
C THR A 452 28.50 -24.43 7.80
N VAL A 453 29.29 -25.28 7.10
CA VAL A 453 29.26 -25.43 5.65
C VAL A 453 28.85 -26.85 5.31
N LYS A 454 27.79 -27.00 4.55
CA LYS A 454 27.32 -28.30 4.01
C LYS A 454 27.34 -28.25 2.49
N ALA A 455 28.09 -29.12 1.86
CA ALA A 455 28.16 -29.22 0.41
C ALA A 455 27.76 -30.64 -0.06
N ASP A 456 26.77 -30.70 -0.93
CA ASP A 456 26.32 -31.92 -1.60
C ASP A 456 26.36 -31.75 -3.13
N LYS A 457 27.24 -32.46 -3.81
CA LYS A 457 27.50 -32.27 -5.25
C LYS A 457 27.81 -30.81 -5.61
N ALA A 458 28.64 -30.17 -4.82
CA ALA A 458 28.88 -28.71 -4.89
C ALA A 458 30.37 -28.39 -4.74
N ALA A 459 30.74 -27.14 -5.04
CA ALA A 459 32.11 -26.69 -4.97
C ALA A 459 32.24 -25.43 -4.07
N TRP A 460 33.23 -25.50 -3.17
CA TRP A 460 33.69 -24.32 -2.43
C TRP A 460 35.14 -24.02 -2.80
N THR A 461 35.41 -22.80 -3.28
CA THR A 461 36.75 -22.32 -3.60
C THR A 461 37.08 -21.14 -2.71
N GLY A 462 37.85 -21.36 -1.66
CA GLY A 462 38.24 -20.31 -0.70
C GLY A 462 38.70 -20.88 0.62
N ALA A 463 39.51 -20.12 1.34
CA ALA A 463 40.05 -20.55 2.62
C ALA A 463 39.00 -20.45 3.75
N ASN A 464 39.14 -21.31 4.75
CA ASN A 464 38.53 -21.14 6.05
C ASN A 464 39.51 -20.55 7.04
N GLY A 465 39.27 -19.30 7.51
CA GLY A 465 40.03 -18.63 8.56
C GLY A 465 39.31 -18.62 9.90
N GLY A 466 38.02 -18.90 9.92
CA GLY A 466 37.20 -18.89 11.13
C GLY A 466 37.41 -20.10 12.02
N ALA A 467 37.46 -19.88 13.34
CA ALA A 467 37.56 -20.95 14.32
C ALA A 467 36.23 -21.71 14.47
N LYS A 468 36.33 -22.98 14.91
CA LYS A 468 35.20 -23.86 15.19
C LYS A 468 34.25 -24.07 13.98
N ALA A 469 34.77 -23.93 12.78
CA ALA A 469 34.00 -24.21 11.58
C ALA A 469 33.63 -25.71 11.51
N ASN A 470 32.40 -26.01 11.11
CA ASN A 470 31.92 -27.36 10.86
C ASN A 470 31.65 -27.53 9.36
N ILE A 471 32.54 -28.26 8.68
CA ILE A 471 32.55 -28.41 7.22
C ILE A 471 32.20 -29.86 6.87
N THR A 472 31.14 -30.06 6.13
CA THR A 472 30.69 -31.39 5.67
C THR A 472 30.56 -31.39 4.14
N LEU A 473 31.28 -32.26 3.48
CA LEU A 473 31.25 -32.47 2.04
C LEU A 473 30.77 -33.88 1.72
N THR A 474 29.81 -33.99 0.79
CA THR A 474 29.23 -35.25 0.39
C THR A 474 29.09 -35.34 -1.14
N ASN A 475 29.02 -36.59 -1.67
CA ASN A 475 28.61 -36.86 -3.05
C ASN A 475 29.38 -36.10 -4.11
N ALA A 476 30.72 -36.30 -4.15
CA ALA A 476 31.64 -35.64 -5.08
C ALA A 476 31.78 -34.11 -4.91
N SER A 477 31.46 -33.61 -3.75
CA SER A 477 31.72 -32.20 -3.44
C SER A 477 33.22 -31.90 -3.32
N THR A 478 33.60 -30.67 -3.63
CA THR A 478 35.00 -30.23 -3.59
C THR A 478 35.17 -29.00 -2.73
N TRP A 479 36.21 -29.02 -1.89
CA TRP A 479 36.70 -27.81 -1.24
C TRP A 479 38.14 -27.53 -1.72
N ASN A 480 38.37 -26.36 -2.30
CA ASN A 480 39.67 -25.91 -2.75
C ASN A 480 40.06 -24.63 -1.96
N GLY A 481 40.80 -24.83 -0.88
CA GLY A 481 41.21 -23.74 -0.01
C GLY A 481 41.90 -24.22 1.27
N ALA A 482 42.76 -23.38 1.86
CA ALA A 482 43.41 -23.70 3.10
C ALA A 482 42.47 -23.58 4.32
N ASN A 483 42.72 -24.38 5.35
CA ASN A 483 42.16 -24.17 6.67
C ASN A 483 43.21 -23.52 7.59
N THR A 484 42.94 -22.29 8.04
CA THR A 484 43.74 -21.58 9.05
C THR A 484 42.96 -21.40 10.35
N GLY A 485 41.68 -21.72 10.35
CA GLY A 485 40.79 -21.62 11.51
C GLY A 485 41.04 -22.72 12.54
N ALA A 486 41.14 -22.33 13.82
CA ALA A 486 41.35 -23.29 14.91
C ALA A 486 40.11 -24.12 15.20
N ASN A 487 40.32 -25.37 15.65
CA ASN A 487 39.23 -26.30 16.07
C ASN A 487 38.21 -26.57 14.98
N ALA A 488 38.61 -26.56 13.72
CA ALA A 488 37.73 -26.92 12.62
C ALA A 488 37.42 -28.42 12.65
N THR A 489 36.14 -28.77 12.40
CA THR A 489 35.69 -30.14 12.13
C THR A 489 35.41 -30.27 10.64
N VAL A 490 36.05 -31.23 9.99
CA VAL A 490 35.91 -31.49 8.54
C VAL A 490 35.47 -32.93 8.33
N ASN A 491 34.34 -33.12 7.70
CA ASN A 491 33.80 -34.43 7.36
C ASN A 491 33.68 -34.58 5.83
N LEU A 492 34.38 -35.53 5.28
CA LEU A 492 34.38 -35.85 3.84
C LEU A 492 33.76 -37.21 3.62
N THR A 493 32.75 -37.33 2.74
CA THR A 493 32.19 -38.59 2.27
C THR A 493 32.09 -38.51 0.75
N ASP A 494 32.78 -39.46 0.06
CA ASP A 494 32.84 -39.47 -1.41
C ASP A 494 33.24 -38.12 -2.02
N SER A 495 34.16 -37.39 -1.38
CA SER A 495 34.42 -35.96 -1.65
C SER A 495 35.92 -35.64 -1.60
N SER A 496 36.31 -34.42 -1.92
CA SER A 496 37.71 -34.02 -1.87
C SER A 496 37.94 -32.65 -1.26
N TRP A 497 39.03 -32.55 -0.50
CA TRP A 497 39.60 -31.30 -0.01
C TRP A 497 41.00 -31.12 -0.60
N THR A 498 41.24 -29.97 -1.24
CA THR A 498 42.57 -29.55 -1.70
C THR A 498 42.96 -28.28 -0.98
N GLY A 499 43.94 -28.36 -0.11
CA GLY A 499 44.40 -27.21 0.67
C GLY A 499 45.17 -27.62 1.93
N GLU A 500 46.02 -26.71 2.39
CA GLU A 500 46.85 -26.90 3.59
C GLU A 500 46.03 -26.65 4.87
N ASN A 501 46.43 -27.28 5.97
CA ASN A 501 45.91 -26.99 7.28
C ASN A 501 47.02 -26.35 8.15
N SER A 502 46.78 -25.14 8.61
CA SER A 502 47.58 -24.49 9.66
C SER A 502 46.75 -24.14 10.90
N GLY A 503 45.46 -24.43 10.90
CA GLY A 503 44.57 -24.27 12.05
C GLY A 503 44.78 -25.37 13.09
N ALA A 504 45.09 -24.99 14.31
CA ALA A 504 45.26 -25.95 15.40
C ALA A 504 43.92 -26.60 15.80
N GLY A 505 43.99 -27.87 16.22
CA GLY A 505 42.82 -28.59 16.67
C GLY A 505 41.88 -29.09 15.54
N LEU A 506 42.41 -29.24 14.31
CA LEU A 506 41.65 -29.88 13.23
C LEU A 506 41.19 -31.27 13.64
N SER A 507 39.89 -31.56 13.39
CA SER A 507 39.31 -32.90 13.44
C SER A 507 38.83 -33.26 12.06
N LEU A 508 39.58 -34.10 11.31
CA LEU A 508 39.21 -34.55 9.97
C LEU A 508 38.72 -36.01 9.99
N THR A 509 37.58 -36.23 9.42
CA THR A 509 37.10 -37.58 9.10
C THR A 509 36.90 -37.69 7.58
N ALA A 510 37.51 -38.67 6.97
CA ALA A 510 37.39 -38.92 5.52
C ALA A 510 36.94 -40.36 5.26
N ASN A 511 35.85 -40.53 4.49
CA ASN A 511 35.30 -41.80 4.10
C ASN A 511 35.23 -41.86 2.57
N ASN A 512 35.95 -42.76 1.91
CA ASN A 512 36.08 -42.88 0.46
C ASN A 512 36.42 -41.52 -0.21
N SER A 513 37.31 -40.74 0.41
CA SER A 513 37.50 -39.32 0.10
C SER A 513 39.01 -38.99 -0.06
N LYS A 514 39.28 -37.77 -0.53
CA LYS A 514 40.66 -37.33 -0.76
C LYS A 514 40.97 -36.03 -0.01
N TRP A 515 42.11 -36.01 0.68
CA TRP A 515 42.72 -34.78 1.15
C TRP A 515 44.09 -34.57 0.46
N ASN A 516 44.23 -33.48 -0.27
CA ASN A 516 45.46 -33.12 -0.94
C ASN A 516 46.00 -31.80 -0.33
N GLY A 517 46.94 -31.91 0.61
CA GLY A 517 47.51 -30.77 1.34
C GLY A 517 48.27 -31.24 2.58
N SER A 518 49.18 -30.38 3.04
CA SER A 518 50.01 -30.64 4.21
C SER A 518 49.42 -30.03 5.46
N THR A 519 49.81 -30.47 6.65
CA THR A 519 49.48 -29.85 7.91
C THR A 519 50.75 -29.52 8.73
N ASN A 520 50.76 -28.32 9.33
CA ASN A 520 51.82 -27.91 10.28
C ASN A 520 51.26 -27.65 11.68
N ALA A 521 49.99 -27.97 11.92
CA ALA A 521 49.31 -27.69 13.17
C ALA A 521 48.87 -28.98 13.90
N ALA A 522 48.65 -28.89 15.21
CA ALA A 522 48.08 -29.96 16.02
C ALA A 522 46.67 -30.33 15.53
N GLY A 523 46.29 -31.60 15.64
CA GLY A 523 44.97 -32.07 15.24
C GLY A 523 44.90 -33.58 15.05
N SER A 524 43.86 -34.05 14.33
CA SER A 524 43.70 -35.45 14.02
C SER A 524 43.05 -35.64 12.65
N ALA A 525 43.44 -36.72 11.97
CA ALA A 525 42.78 -37.21 10.77
C ALA A 525 42.48 -38.71 10.90
N THR A 526 41.24 -39.07 10.63
CA THR A 526 40.77 -40.46 10.54
C THR A 526 40.29 -40.73 9.11
N LEU A 527 40.99 -41.63 8.43
CA LEU A 527 40.71 -41.99 7.05
C LEU A 527 40.18 -43.44 6.97
N THR A 528 39.05 -43.62 6.30
CA THR A 528 38.37 -44.90 6.18
C THR A 528 38.01 -45.23 4.72
N ASN A 529 37.79 -46.51 4.42
CA ASN A 529 37.19 -46.99 3.18
C ASN A 529 37.88 -46.46 1.90
N GLY A 530 39.21 -46.66 1.79
CA GLY A 530 39.94 -46.28 0.58
C GLY A 530 40.25 -44.79 0.47
N SER A 531 40.06 -44.02 1.53
CA SER A 531 40.43 -42.60 1.52
C SER A 531 41.94 -42.39 1.31
N ILE A 532 42.29 -41.28 0.68
CA ILE A 532 43.68 -40.97 0.35
C ILE A 532 44.03 -39.58 0.94
N TRP A 533 45.07 -39.53 1.75
CA TRP A 533 45.75 -38.27 2.10
C TRP A 533 47.05 -38.16 1.32
N THR A 534 47.24 -37.06 0.55
CA THR A 534 48.51 -36.73 -0.11
C THR A 534 49.02 -35.45 0.49
N GLY A 535 50.13 -35.52 1.23
CA GLY A 535 50.71 -34.37 1.95
C GLY A 535 51.64 -34.77 3.06
N ALA A 536 52.26 -33.82 3.73
CA ALA A 536 53.15 -34.03 4.87
C ALA A 536 52.52 -33.48 6.15
N SER A 537 52.87 -34.08 7.30
CA SER A 537 52.62 -33.46 8.63
C SER A 537 53.95 -33.02 9.24
N THR A 538 54.09 -31.73 9.48
CA THR A 538 55.25 -31.22 10.20
C THR A 538 54.97 -30.95 11.69
N SER A 539 53.77 -31.30 12.17
CA SER A 539 53.37 -31.14 13.58
C SER A 539 53.56 -32.44 14.34
N ALA A 540 54.35 -32.41 15.40
CA ALA A 540 54.49 -33.53 16.34
C ALA A 540 53.23 -33.81 17.17
N ASP A 541 52.23 -32.91 17.14
CA ASP A 541 50.98 -33.05 17.85
C ASP A 541 49.80 -33.43 16.92
N PHE A 542 50.09 -33.87 15.71
CA PHE A 542 49.07 -34.39 14.79
C PHE A 542 48.95 -35.92 14.87
N SER A 543 47.72 -36.38 15.04
CA SER A 543 47.40 -37.85 15.09
C SER A 543 46.76 -38.30 13.78
N LEU A 544 47.22 -39.45 13.23
CA LEU A 544 46.68 -40.03 12.02
C LEU A 544 46.15 -41.46 12.31
N THR A 545 44.95 -41.75 11.86
CA THR A 545 44.38 -43.10 11.88
C THR A 545 43.98 -43.50 10.47
N LEU A 546 44.49 -44.66 10.01
CA LEU A 546 44.13 -45.24 8.72
C LEU A 546 43.39 -46.57 8.92
N ASN A 547 42.21 -46.67 8.29
CA ASN A 547 41.47 -47.92 8.25
C ASN A 547 41.09 -48.22 6.80
N GLY A 548 41.84 -49.14 6.17
CA GLY A 548 41.70 -49.45 4.75
C GLY A 548 41.94 -48.26 3.82
N SER A 549 42.88 -47.35 4.20
CA SER A 549 43.13 -46.07 3.53
C SER A 549 44.62 -45.87 3.31
N THR A 550 44.97 -44.82 2.54
CA THR A 550 46.36 -44.57 2.14
C THR A 550 46.83 -43.18 2.54
N TRP A 551 48.02 -43.07 3.10
CA TRP A 551 48.74 -41.80 3.23
C TRP A 551 49.91 -41.78 2.26
N ASN A 552 49.87 -40.89 1.26
CA ASN A 552 50.94 -40.59 0.36
C ASN A 552 51.77 -39.43 0.96
N ASN A 553 52.75 -39.75 1.79
CA ASN A 553 53.61 -38.75 2.41
C ASN A 553 54.47 -38.05 1.35
N SER A 554 54.32 -36.72 1.24
CA SER A 554 55.01 -35.91 0.23
C SER A 554 56.29 -35.22 0.74
N GLY A 555 56.69 -35.45 1.99
CA GLY A 555 57.86 -34.81 2.57
C GLY A 555 58.22 -35.30 3.97
N ALA A 556 59.17 -34.64 4.63
CA ALA A 556 59.49 -34.94 6.02
C ALA A 556 58.28 -34.75 6.93
N SER A 557 57.97 -35.75 7.73
CA SER A 557 56.76 -35.74 8.55
C SER A 557 57.02 -36.14 9.99
N SER A 558 56.27 -35.50 10.88
CA SER A 558 56.19 -35.82 12.31
C SER A 558 54.71 -36.05 12.69
N LEU A 559 54.46 -37.05 13.51
CA LEU A 559 53.13 -37.38 14.01
C LEU A 559 53.19 -37.65 15.50
N LYS A 560 52.12 -37.30 16.24
CA LYS A 560 51.92 -37.67 17.64
C LYS A 560 51.62 -39.17 17.76
N SER A 561 50.80 -39.67 16.85
CA SER A 561 50.39 -41.07 16.76
C SER A 561 50.03 -41.46 15.33
N PHE A 562 50.20 -42.76 15.04
CA PHE A 562 49.84 -43.36 13.77
C PHE A 562 49.19 -44.71 14.01
#